data_b46d23759357e6d3ae7f23fbbc0040da
#
_entry.id   b46d23759357e6d3ae7f23fbbc0040da
#
_cell.length_a   1.000
_cell.length_b   1.000
_cell.length_c   1.000
_cell.angle_alpha   90.00
_cell.angle_beta   90.00
_cell.angle_gamma   90.00
#
_symmetry.space_group_name_H-M   'P 1'
#
loop_
_entity.id
_entity.type
_entity.pdbx_description
1 polymer ?
#
loop_
_entity_poly.entity_id
_entity_poly.type
_entity_poly.pdbx_seq_one_letter_code
_entity_poly.pdbx_strand_id
1 'polypeptide(L)' 'MVSILRPSVNNGVFALHNPAGLHVGNFKWIQGQWKFKAVGYGPSGQLMPGGGPLTDRHNTTFDQLDEALICSAFFQD' A
#
# COMPACT_ATOMS: atom_id res chain seq x y z
N MET A 1 -6.06 12.25 13.16
CA MET A 1 -5.98 11.59 11.84
C MET A 1 -5.23 10.27 11.98
N VAL A 2 -5.76 9.20 11.45
CA VAL A 2 -5.10 7.90 11.52
C VAL A 2 -4.06 7.82 10.39
N SER A 3 -2.83 7.42 10.75
CA SER A 3 -1.79 7.23 9.75
C SER A 3 -2.09 6.01 8.90
N ILE A 4 -1.99 6.14 7.58
CA ILE A 4 -2.21 5.04 6.66
C ILE A 4 -0.93 4.28 6.34
N LEU A 5 0.24 4.89 6.61
CA LEU A 5 1.53 4.26 6.37
C LEU A 5 2.13 3.77 7.69
N ARG A 6 2.57 2.52 7.71
CA ARG A 6 3.20 1.92 8.89
C ARG A 6 4.50 1.23 8.49
N PRO A 7 5.59 1.48 9.21
CA PRO A 7 6.85 0.78 8.91
C PRO A 7 6.67 -0.73 9.05
N SER A 8 7.23 -1.45 8.10
CA SER A 8 7.28 -2.91 8.17
C SER A 8 8.52 -3.35 8.93
N VAL A 9 8.57 -4.63 9.30
CA VAL A 9 9.76 -5.23 9.92
C VAL A 9 10.94 -5.26 8.96
N ASN A 10 10.68 -5.18 7.65
CA ASN A 10 11.74 -5.13 6.64
C ASN A 10 12.12 -3.69 6.35
N ASN A 11 13.42 -3.40 6.30
CA ASN A 11 13.89 -2.07 5.95
C ASN A 11 13.43 -1.69 4.54
N GLY A 12 13.00 -0.44 4.37
CA GLY A 12 12.58 0.06 3.08
C GLY A 12 11.21 -0.42 2.64
N VAL A 13 10.40 -0.94 3.57
CA VAL A 13 9.04 -1.36 3.26
C VAL A 13 8.08 -0.67 4.22
N PHE A 14 7.00 -0.11 3.67
CA PHE A 14 5.93 0.50 4.47
C PHE A 14 4.61 -0.16 4.11
N ALA A 15 3.87 -0.61 5.11
CA ALA A 15 2.54 -1.16 4.90
C ALA A 15 1.53 -0.02 4.72
N LEU A 16 0.63 -0.18 3.76
CA LEU A 16 -0.44 0.77 3.51
C LEU A 16 -1.76 0.19 4.02
N HIS A 17 -2.43 0.99 4.85
CA HIS A 17 -3.77 0.66 5.35
C HIS A 17 -4.75 1.70 4.84
N ASN A 18 -5.96 1.27 4.49
CA ASN A 18 -7.00 2.23 4.11
C ASN A 18 -7.53 2.95 5.34
N PRO A 19 -8.38 3.98 5.17
CA PRO A 19 -8.91 4.71 6.33
C PRO A 19 -9.70 3.84 7.30
N ALA A 20 -10.21 2.70 6.87
CA ALA A 20 -10.92 1.75 7.75
C ALA A 20 -9.97 0.81 8.50
N GLY A 21 -8.65 0.89 8.23
CA GLY A 21 -7.66 0.06 8.91
C GLY A 21 -7.33 -1.25 8.23
N LEU A 22 -7.86 -1.48 7.03
CA LEU A 22 -7.57 -2.71 6.27
C LEU A 22 -6.22 -2.58 5.56
N HIS A 23 -5.37 -3.59 5.71
CA HIS A 23 -4.10 -3.65 5.00
C HIS A 23 -4.36 -3.92 3.51
N VAL A 24 -3.97 -2.99 2.65
CA VAL A 24 -4.29 -3.05 1.22
C VAL A 24 -3.07 -3.15 0.32
N GLY A 25 -1.88 -3.04 0.87
CA GLY A 25 -0.65 -3.18 0.10
C GLY A 25 0.57 -2.73 0.87
N ASN A 26 1.69 -2.71 0.17
CA ASN A 26 2.96 -2.27 0.73
C ASN A 26 3.70 -1.41 -0.27
N PHE A 27 4.48 -0.45 0.23
CA PHE A 27 5.41 0.31 -0.59
C PHE A 27 6.81 -0.22 -0.38
N LYS A 28 7.51 -0.47 -1.49
CA LYS A 28 8.90 -0.92 -1.47
C LYS A 28 9.75 0.05 -2.24
N TRP A 29 10.95 0.32 -1.72
CA TRP A 29 11.94 1.16 -2.41
C TRP A 29 12.62 0.31 -3.46
N ILE A 30 12.39 0.63 -4.74
CA ILE A 30 12.94 -0.13 -5.86
C ILE A 30 13.44 0.86 -6.91
N GLN A 31 14.73 0.80 -7.21
CA GLN A 31 15.35 1.59 -8.27
C GLN A 31 15.05 3.10 -8.16
N GLY A 32 15.18 3.62 -6.94
CA GLY A 32 15.00 5.04 -6.70
C GLY A 32 13.56 5.53 -6.62
N GLN A 33 12.62 4.61 -6.53
CA GLN A 33 11.20 4.95 -6.42
C GLN A 33 10.51 4.08 -5.39
N TRP A 34 9.40 4.58 -4.85
CA TRP A 34 8.51 3.78 -4.01
C TRP A 34 7.46 3.13 -4.92
N LYS A 35 7.49 1.82 -4.98
CA LYS A 35 6.55 1.07 -5.81
C LYS A 35 5.50 0.42 -4.91
N PHE A 36 4.23 0.63 -5.28
CA PHE A 36 3.11 0.05 -4.55
C PHE A 36 2.86 -1.39 -4.99
N LYS A 37 2.81 -2.29 -4.02
CA LYS A 37 2.47 -3.69 -4.26
C LYS A 37 1.16 -3.98 -3.56
N ALA A 38 0.08 -4.12 -4.31
CA ALA A 38 -1.23 -4.42 -3.76
C ALA A 38 -1.24 -5.80 -3.11
N VAL A 39 -2.01 -5.94 -2.05
CA VAL A 39 -2.25 -7.25 -1.43
C VAL A 39 -3.72 -7.40 -1.11
N GLY A 40 -4.19 -8.64 -1.16
CA GLY A 40 -5.51 -9.00 -0.69
C GLY A 40 -5.40 -10.18 0.26
N TYR A 41 -6.52 -10.54 0.87
CA TYR A 41 -6.59 -11.67 1.79
C TYR A 41 -7.74 -12.57 1.35
N GLY A 42 -7.46 -13.87 1.24
CA GLY A 42 -8.45 -14.85 0.86
C GLY A 42 -9.37 -15.24 2.00
N PRO A 43 -10.36 -16.11 1.73
CA PRO A 43 -11.35 -16.50 2.75
C PRO A 43 -10.76 -17.13 4.00
N SER A 44 -9.63 -17.80 3.87
CA SER A 44 -8.95 -18.40 5.02
C SER A 44 -7.82 -17.53 5.56
N GLY A 45 -7.76 -16.25 5.17
CA GLY A 45 -6.77 -15.30 5.66
C GLY A 45 -5.44 -15.34 4.94
N GLN A 46 -5.31 -16.15 3.88
CA GLN A 46 -4.04 -16.21 3.15
C GLN A 46 -3.79 -14.92 2.38
N LEU A 47 -2.53 -14.51 2.34
CA LEU A 47 -2.12 -13.31 1.60
C LEU A 47 -2.14 -13.60 0.10
N MET A 48 -2.72 -12.67 -0.67
CA MET A 48 -2.80 -12.77 -2.12
C MET A 48 -2.05 -11.59 -2.74
N PRO A 49 -0.79 -11.78 -3.14
CA PRO A 49 0.00 -10.69 -3.73
C PRO A 49 -0.65 -10.19 -5.02
N GLY A 50 -0.69 -8.88 -5.18
CA GLY A 50 -1.27 -8.25 -6.36
C GLY A 50 -2.78 -8.17 -6.34
N GLY A 51 -3.46 -8.78 -5.36
CA GLY A 51 -4.91 -8.78 -5.27
C GLY A 51 -5.44 -7.69 -4.35
N GLY A 52 -6.71 -7.84 -3.95
CA GLY A 52 -7.36 -6.96 -2.99
C GLY A 52 -7.97 -5.71 -3.60
N PRO A 53 -8.45 -4.80 -2.73
CA PRO A 53 -9.21 -3.61 -3.18
C PRO A 53 -8.41 -2.68 -4.09
N LEU A 54 -7.09 -2.65 -3.97
CA LEU A 54 -6.24 -1.77 -4.78
C LEU A 54 -5.47 -2.52 -5.86
N THR A 55 -6.01 -3.66 -6.32
CA THR A 55 -5.36 -4.44 -7.37
C THR A 55 -5.10 -3.61 -8.63
N ASP A 56 -6.00 -2.66 -8.95
CA ASP A 56 -5.85 -1.78 -10.11
C ASP A 56 -4.69 -0.80 -9.95
N ARG A 57 -4.19 -0.62 -8.74
CA ARG A 57 -3.07 0.30 -8.45
C ARG A 57 -1.75 -0.42 -8.27
N HIS A 58 -1.74 -1.73 -8.46
CA HIS A 58 -0.52 -2.53 -8.32
C HIS A 58 0.56 -1.99 -9.27
N ASN A 59 1.77 -1.82 -8.74
CA ASN A 59 2.93 -1.28 -9.45
C ASN A 59 2.92 0.24 -9.68
N THR A 60 1.99 0.98 -9.09
CA THR A 60 2.04 2.44 -9.10
C THR A 60 3.30 2.92 -8.37
N THR A 61 3.97 3.94 -8.90
CA THR A 61 5.21 4.45 -8.33
C THR A 61 5.05 5.88 -7.83
N PHE A 62 5.82 6.21 -6.79
CA PHE A 62 5.89 7.56 -6.23
C PHE A 62 7.34 7.89 -5.96
N ASP A 63 7.71 9.16 -6.14
CA ASP A 63 9.07 9.61 -5.82
C ASP A 63 9.30 9.67 -4.32
N GLN A 64 8.25 9.93 -3.55
CA GLN A 64 8.33 9.99 -2.09
C GLN A 64 7.01 9.52 -1.50
N LEU A 65 7.08 9.04 -0.26
CA LEU A 65 5.89 8.59 0.46
C LEU A 65 5.25 9.78 1.15
N ASP A 66 4.23 10.34 0.51
CA ASP A 66 3.44 11.45 1.02
C ASP A 66 2.01 10.94 1.22
N GLU A 67 1.56 10.88 2.46
CA GLU A 67 0.25 10.33 2.78
C GLU A 67 -0.88 11.09 2.09
N ALA A 68 -0.74 12.41 1.94
CA ALA A 68 -1.76 13.21 1.27
C ALA A 68 -1.86 12.85 -0.21
N LEU A 69 -0.72 12.69 -0.88
CA LEU A 69 -0.72 12.28 -2.29
C LEU A 69 -1.26 10.86 -2.46
N ILE A 70 -0.89 9.96 -1.58
CA ILE A 70 -1.34 8.56 -1.64
C ILE A 70 -2.85 8.49 -1.41
N CYS A 71 -3.35 9.20 -0.40
CA CYS A 71 -4.78 9.25 -0.14
C CYS A 71 -5.55 9.80 -1.34
N SER A 72 -5.05 10.86 -1.95
CA SER A 72 -5.67 11.47 -3.10
C SER A 72 -5.70 10.50 -4.29
N ALA A 73 -4.62 9.76 -4.49
CA ALA A 73 -4.51 8.84 -5.62
C ALA A 73 -5.32 7.55 -5.43
N PHE A 74 -5.41 7.04 -4.19
CA PHE A 74 -5.95 5.70 -3.95
C PHE A 74 -7.30 5.67 -3.26
N PHE A 75 -7.60 6.65 -2.42
CA PHE A 75 -8.78 6.59 -1.55
C PHE A 75 -9.77 7.73 -1.76
N GLN A 76 -9.47 8.66 -2.62
CA GLN A 76 -10.37 9.78 -2.86
C GLN A 76 -11.30 9.46 -4.04
N ASP A 77 -12.57 9.63 -3.81
CA ASP A 77 -13.59 9.40 -4.84
C ASP A 77 -13.65 10.54 -5.85
#